data_e14420fa432cb8642ce4eebb448a740f
#
_entry.id   e14420fa432cb8642ce4eebb448a740f
#
_cell.length_a   1.000
_cell.length_b   1.000
_cell.length_c   1.000
_cell.angle_alpha   90.00
_cell.angle_beta   90.00
_cell.angle_gamma   90.00
#
_symmetry.space_group_name_H-M   'P 1'
#
loop_
_entity.id
_entity.type
_entity.pdbx_description
1 polymer ?
#
loop_
_entity_poly.entity_id
_entity_poly.type
_entity_poly.pdbx_seq_one_letter_code
_entity_poly.pdbx_strand_id
1 'polypeptide(L)'
;MYRDEYERCPRCQTELVDAGSARGCTACEGMWVTEAVLREMAVEMKVPPAPVALEFEPENRKPIACPSCAAAMQAVRLNRVAIDRCDGHGVWFDRGELAAVLLAYAPPA
;
A
#
# COMPACT_ATOMS: atom_id res chain seq x y z
N MET A 1 -1.35 -4.26 -27.76
CA MET A 1 -1.36 -3.87 -27.13
C MET A 1 -1.09 -3.77 -26.13
N TYR A 2 -0.90 -3.47 -25.70
CA TYR A 2 -0.69 -3.36 -24.71
C TYR A 2 -1.27 -2.83 -23.90
N ARG A 3 -1.70 -3.04 -23.32
CA ARG A 3 -2.27 -2.72 -22.50
C ARG A 3 -2.13 -1.68 -21.80
N ASP A 4 -2.79 -1.03 -21.60
CA ASP A 4 -2.47 -0.08 -20.94
C ASP A 4 -1.94 -0.37 -19.70
N GLU A 5 -0.80 -0.01 -19.51
CA GLU A 5 -0.09 -0.40 -18.41
C GLU A 5 -0.01 0.63 -17.39
N TYR A 6 -0.72 1.74 -17.56
CA TYR A 6 -0.63 2.80 -16.59
C TYR A 6 -1.53 2.50 -15.42
N GLU A 7 -0.96 2.48 -14.25
CA GLU A 7 -1.73 2.40 -13.01
C GLU A 7 -2.16 3.80 -12.62
N ARG A 8 -3.39 3.93 -12.12
CA ARG A 8 -3.94 5.23 -11.77
C ARG A 8 -4.36 5.27 -10.34
N CYS A 9 -4.26 6.47 -9.74
CA CYS A 9 -4.68 6.69 -8.36
C CYS A 9 -6.16 6.34 -8.20
N PRO A 10 -6.50 5.48 -7.25
CA PRO A 10 -7.91 5.12 -7.05
C PRO A 10 -8.76 6.26 -6.51
N ARG A 11 -8.13 7.34 -6.05
CA ARG A 11 -8.85 8.49 -5.51
C ARG A 11 -9.12 9.56 -6.55
N CYS A 12 -8.12 9.88 -7.39
CA CYS A 12 -8.25 11.02 -8.31
C CYS A 12 -7.96 10.68 -9.76
N GLN A 13 -7.60 9.44 -10.06
CA GLN A 13 -7.34 8.96 -11.42
C GLN A 13 -6.10 9.54 -12.07
N THR A 14 -5.27 10.25 -11.34
CA THR A 14 -3.98 10.70 -11.85
C THR A 14 -3.09 9.49 -12.10
N GLU A 15 -2.34 9.50 -13.18
CA GLU A 15 -1.43 8.41 -13.48
C GLU A 15 -0.36 8.32 -12.39
N LEU A 16 -0.11 7.12 -11.88
CA LEU A 16 0.91 6.92 -10.85
C LEU A 16 2.28 6.96 -11.47
N VAL A 17 3.25 7.45 -10.73
CA VAL A 17 4.64 7.55 -11.17
C VAL A 17 5.54 6.73 -10.28
N ASP A 18 6.72 6.37 -10.80
CA ASP A 18 7.67 5.60 -10.02
C ASP A 18 8.14 6.40 -8.82
N ALA A 19 8.21 5.71 -7.68
CA ALA A 19 8.66 6.31 -6.42
C ALA A 19 9.52 5.26 -5.72
N GLY A 20 10.69 4.98 -6.27
CA GLY A 20 11.56 3.93 -5.77
C GLY A 20 10.98 2.57 -6.07
N SER A 21 10.79 1.75 -5.04
CA SER A 21 10.19 0.42 -5.21
C SER A 21 8.67 0.46 -5.14
N ALA A 22 8.08 1.65 -5.14
CA ALA A 22 6.63 1.83 -5.08
C ALA A 22 6.20 2.74 -6.20
N ARG A 23 4.90 3.04 -6.28
CA ARG A 23 4.37 4.02 -7.21
C ARG A 23 3.55 5.04 -6.41
N GLY A 24 3.57 6.27 -6.84
CA GLY A 24 2.94 7.33 -6.08
C GLY A 24 2.06 8.22 -6.92
N CYS A 25 1.08 8.86 -6.26
CA CYS A 25 0.24 9.86 -6.87
C CYS A 25 0.80 11.24 -6.52
N THR A 26 1.13 12.04 -7.54
CA THR A 26 1.68 13.37 -7.30
C THR A 26 0.61 14.34 -6.80
N ALA A 27 -0.66 14.04 -7.03
CA ALA A 27 -1.75 14.91 -6.59
C ALA A 27 -2.23 14.60 -5.18
N CYS A 28 -2.43 13.32 -4.87
CA CYS A 28 -2.97 12.90 -3.56
C CYS A 28 -1.89 12.49 -2.58
N GLU A 29 -0.67 12.24 -3.07
CA GLU A 29 0.45 11.77 -2.27
C GLU A 29 0.22 10.39 -1.68
N GLY A 30 -0.65 9.60 -2.29
CA GLY A 30 -0.84 8.22 -1.92
C GLY A 30 0.22 7.33 -2.55
N MET A 31 0.33 6.10 -2.05
CA MET A 31 1.36 5.16 -2.50
C MET A 31 0.74 3.79 -2.80
N TRP A 32 1.18 3.19 -3.89
CA TRP A 32 0.81 1.84 -4.31
C TRP A 32 2.02 0.95 -4.15
N VAL A 33 1.92 -0.07 -3.29
CA VAL A 33 3.07 -0.89 -2.90
C VAL A 33 2.67 -2.36 -2.99
N THR A 34 3.49 -3.21 -3.63
CA THR A 34 3.21 -4.66 -3.62
C THR A 34 3.43 -5.20 -2.20
N GLU A 35 2.79 -6.33 -1.90
CA GLU A 35 2.95 -6.91 -0.57
C GLU A 35 4.40 -7.34 -0.32
N ALA A 36 5.07 -7.84 -1.36
CA ALA A 36 6.47 -8.26 -1.21
C ALA A 36 7.35 -7.07 -0.81
N VAL A 37 7.17 -5.94 -1.48
CA VAL A 37 7.94 -4.74 -1.18
C VAL A 37 7.57 -4.21 0.21
N LEU A 38 6.28 -4.22 0.55
CA LEU A 38 5.85 -3.78 1.87
C LEU A 38 6.50 -4.62 2.97
N ARG A 39 6.54 -5.94 2.76
CA ARG A 39 7.17 -6.83 3.74
C ARG A 39 8.65 -6.52 3.87
N GLU A 40 9.35 -6.26 2.76
CA GLU A 40 10.76 -5.90 2.82
C GLU A 40 10.96 -4.60 3.59
N MET A 41 10.11 -3.61 3.35
CA MET A 41 10.20 -2.35 4.08
C MET A 41 9.99 -2.57 5.58
N ALA A 42 9.03 -3.44 5.94
CA ALA A 42 8.75 -3.72 7.34
C ALA A 42 9.92 -4.43 8.02
N VAL A 43 10.53 -5.37 7.31
CA VAL A 43 11.71 -6.08 7.83
C VAL A 43 12.82 -5.09 8.15
N GLU A 44 13.01 -4.10 7.29
CA GLU A 44 14.08 -3.14 7.47
C GLU A 44 13.81 -2.14 8.59
N MET A 45 12.56 -2.03 9.00
CA MET A 45 12.25 -1.17 10.15
C MET A 45 12.67 -1.81 11.48
N LYS A 46 12.87 -3.12 11.49
CA LYS A 46 13.31 -3.82 12.70
C LYS A 46 14.81 -3.65 12.90
N VAL A 47 15.24 -3.57 14.16
CA VAL A 47 16.65 -3.45 14.49
C VAL A 47 16.99 -4.51 15.55
N PRO A 48 17.74 -5.54 15.16
CA PRO A 48 18.20 -5.84 13.79
C PRO A 48 17.05 -6.27 12.89
N PRO A 49 17.21 -6.24 11.58
CA PRO A 49 16.15 -6.68 10.68
C PRO A 49 15.70 -8.10 10.99
N ALA A 50 14.41 -8.32 10.90
CA ALA A 50 13.83 -9.61 11.27
C ALA A 50 12.57 -9.84 10.45
N PRO A 51 12.17 -11.12 10.26
CA PRO A 51 10.95 -11.42 9.49
C PRO A 51 9.71 -10.73 10.07
N VAL A 52 8.81 -10.31 9.18
CA VAL A 52 7.58 -9.65 9.56
C VAL A 52 6.43 -10.35 8.87
N ALA A 53 5.38 -10.68 9.62
CA ALA A 53 4.12 -11.15 9.05
C ALA A 53 3.20 -9.96 8.91
N LEU A 54 2.62 -9.79 7.71
CA LEU A 54 1.66 -8.73 7.48
C LEU A 54 0.27 -9.27 7.83
N GLU A 55 -0.31 -8.77 8.91
CA GLU A 55 -1.58 -9.29 9.40
C GLU A 55 -2.67 -8.27 9.09
N PHE A 56 -3.38 -8.51 8.01
CA PHE A 56 -4.45 -7.63 7.58
C PHE A 56 -5.76 -8.05 8.26
N GLU A 57 -6.47 -7.09 8.84
CA GLU A 57 -7.76 -7.33 9.45
C GLU A 57 -8.86 -6.74 8.59
N PRO A 58 -9.86 -7.51 8.18
CA PRO A 58 -10.94 -6.96 7.35
C PRO A 58 -11.65 -5.81 8.06
N GLU A 59 -12.09 -4.84 7.26
CA GLU A 59 -12.78 -3.70 7.79
C GLU A 59 -14.00 -3.41 6.93
N ASN A 60 -15.09 -2.97 7.56
CA ASN A 60 -16.32 -2.67 6.85
C ASN A 60 -16.29 -1.21 6.40
N ARG A 61 -15.76 -0.99 5.21
CA ARG A 61 -15.61 0.34 4.64
C ARG A 61 -15.87 0.24 3.14
N LYS A 62 -16.29 1.34 2.52
CA LYS A 62 -16.54 1.36 1.09
C LYS A 62 -15.22 1.10 0.35
N PRO A 63 -15.18 0.10 -0.53
CA PRO A 63 -13.93 -0.20 -1.24
C PRO A 63 -13.65 0.79 -2.36
N ILE A 64 -12.37 0.87 -2.74
CA ILE A 64 -11.94 1.65 -3.90
C ILE A 64 -11.30 0.70 -4.89
N ALA A 65 -11.13 1.16 -6.13
CA ALA A 65 -10.68 0.29 -7.21
C ALA A 65 -9.17 0.05 -7.15
N CYS A 66 -8.76 -1.17 -7.47
CA CYS A 66 -7.35 -1.51 -7.54
C CYS A 66 -6.70 -0.79 -8.73
N PRO A 67 -5.57 -0.11 -8.52
CA PRO A 67 -4.88 0.55 -9.63
C PRO A 67 -4.46 -0.39 -10.75
N SER A 68 -4.21 -1.66 -10.43
CA SER A 68 -3.71 -2.61 -11.42
C SER A 68 -4.82 -3.33 -12.18
N CYS A 69 -5.93 -3.69 -11.52
CA CYS A 69 -6.95 -4.52 -12.18
C CYS A 69 -8.34 -3.89 -12.15
N ALA A 70 -8.50 -2.75 -11.52
CA ALA A 70 -9.77 -2.01 -11.44
C ALA A 70 -10.86 -2.71 -10.62
N ALA A 71 -10.61 -3.90 -10.10
CA ALA A 71 -11.58 -4.55 -9.21
C ALA A 71 -11.62 -3.84 -7.86
N ALA A 72 -12.73 -3.99 -7.14
CA ALA A 72 -12.83 -3.40 -5.81
C ALA A 72 -11.81 -4.04 -4.88
N MET A 73 -11.05 -3.21 -4.19
CA MET A 73 -10.09 -3.70 -3.22
C MET A 73 -10.78 -4.00 -1.91
N GLN A 74 -10.14 -4.84 -1.10
CA GLN A 74 -10.64 -5.15 0.22
C GLN A 74 -10.19 -4.06 1.20
N ALA A 75 -11.13 -3.50 1.95
CA ALA A 75 -10.79 -2.56 3.02
C ALA A 75 -10.26 -3.37 4.19
N VAL A 76 -9.08 -3.00 4.67
CA VAL A 76 -8.42 -3.73 5.77
C VAL A 76 -7.73 -2.74 6.70
N ARG A 77 -7.31 -3.24 7.84
CA ARG A 77 -6.44 -2.50 8.75
C ARG A 77 -5.15 -3.26 8.92
N LEU A 78 -4.05 -2.54 8.93
CA LEU A 78 -2.74 -3.09 9.22
C LEU A 78 -2.09 -2.16 10.24
N ASN A 79 -1.71 -2.69 11.40
CA ASN A 79 -1.14 -1.91 12.49
C ASN A 79 -2.04 -0.73 12.86
N ARG A 80 -3.36 -0.97 12.87
CA ARG A 80 -4.38 0.01 13.23
C ARG A 80 -4.59 1.10 12.19
N VAL A 81 -3.95 0.99 11.02
CA VAL A 81 -4.10 1.96 9.94
C VAL A 81 -5.06 1.40 8.91
N ALA A 82 -6.06 2.18 8.53
CA ALA A 82 -7.04 1.75 7.53
C ALA A 82 -6.45 1.92 6.13
N ILE A 83 -6.37 0.83 5.39
CA ILE A 83 -5.77 0.81 4.05
C ILE A 83 -6.62 -0.06 3.14
N ASP A 84 -6.22 -0.18 1.87
CA ASP A 84 -6.96 -0.98 0.91
C ASP A 84 -6.00 -1.97 0.24
N ARG A 85 -6.46 -3.20 0.03
CA ARG A 85 -5.60 -4.27 -0.45
C ARG A 85 -6.27 -5.03 -1.58
N CYS A 86 -5.52 -5.27 -2.66
CA CYS A 86 -5.95 -6.19 -3.71
C CYS A 86 -5.04 -7.41 -3.64
N ASP A 87 -5.64 -8.56 -3.34
CA ASP A 87 -4.88 -9.79 -3.21
C ASP A 87 -4.19 -10.08 -4.54
N GLY A 88 -2.88 -10.25 -4.50
CA GLY A 88 -2.08 -10.52 -5.68
C GLY A 88 -1.55 -9.29 -6.40
N HIS A 89 -2.02 -8.08 -6.07
CA HIS A 89 -1.54 -6.89 -6.74
C HIS A 89 -0.85 -5.89 -5.80
N GLY A 90 -1.39 -5.64 -4.64
CA GLY A 90 -0.71 -4.73 -3.73
C GLY A 90 -1.62 -4.06 -2.73
N VAL A 91 -1.08 -3.02 -2.12
CA VAL A 91 -1.74 -2.28 -1.04
C VAL A 91 -1.69 -0.80 -1.36
N TRP A 92 -2.82 -0.13 -1.21
CA TRP A 92 -2.92 1.31 -1.42
C TRP A 92 -2.89 2.03 -0.08
N PHE A 93 -2.02 3.02 0.02
CA PHE A 93 -1.87 3.87 1.19
C PHE A 93 -2.23 5.30 0.81
N ASP A 94 -3.17 5.91 1.49
CA ASP A 94 -3.39 7.34 1.35
C ASP A 94 -2.23 8.08 2.01
N ARG A 95 -2.18 9.39 1.79
CA ARG A 95 -1.09 10.21 2.29
C ARG A 95 -0.78 9.93 3.76
N GLY A 96 0.47 9.63 4.05
CA GLY A 96 0.95 9.41 5.41
C GLY A 96 0.70 8.03 5.98
N GLU A 97 -0.13 7.21 5.33
CA GLU A 97 -0.49 5.91 5.90
C GLU A 97 0.65 4.90 5.82
N LEU A 98 1.44 4.93 4.74
CA LEU A 98 2.57 4.02 4.63
C LEU A 98 3.56 4.25 5.77
N ALA A 99 3.89 5.50 6.05
CA ALA A 99 4.80 5.83 7.15
C ALA A 99 4.20 5.36 8.48
N ALA A 100 2.91 5.55 8.69
CA ALA A 100 2.26 5.13 9.93
C ALA A 100 2.34 3.62 10.11
N VAL A 101 2.10 2.87 9.04
CA VAL A 101 2.19 1.40 9.10
C VAL A 101 3.62 0.97 9.42
N LEU A 102 4.60 1.55 8.73
CA LEU A 102 5.99 1.14 8.91
C LEU A 102 6.54 1.50 10.29
N LEU A 103 6.15 2.65 10.81
CA LEU A 103 6.64 3.05 12.13
C LEU A 103 6.24 2.08 13.24
N ALA A 104 5.14 1.36 13.04
CA ALA A 104 4.70 0.37 14.04
C ALA A 104 5.65 -0.81 14.16
N TYR A 105 6.50 -1.04 13.15
CA TYR A 105 7.47 -2.12 13.19
C TYR A 105 8.82 -1.67 13.75
N ALA A 106 9.04 -0.37 13.87
CA ALA A 106 10.31 0.13 14.40
C ALA A 106 10.39 -0.13 15.91
N PRO A 107 11.60 -0.30 16.46
CA PRO A 107 11.72 -0.47 17.90
C PRO A 107 11.30 0.80 18.61
N PRO A 108 10.79 0.69 19.85
CA PRO A 108 10.43 1.88 20.62
C PRO A 108 11.66 2.73 20.89
N ALA A 109 11.46 4.06 20.94
CA ALA A 109 12.54 5.00 21.20
C ALA A 109 12.95 4.97 22.66
#